data_153b70c90a8976d335c68c3e60c3adf6
#
_entry.id   153b70c90a8976d335c68c3e60c3adf6
#
_cell.length_a   1.000
_cell.length_b   1.000
_cell.length_c   1.000
_cell.angle_alpha   90.00
_cell.angle_beta   90.00
_cell.angle_gamma   90.00
#
_symmetry.space_group_name_H-M   'P 1'
#
loop_
_entity.id
_entity.type
_entity.pdbx_description
1 polymer ?
#
loop_
_entity_poly.entity_id
_entity_poly.type
_entity_poly.pdbx_seq_one_letter_code
_entity_poly.pdbx_strand_id
1 'polypeptide(L)'
;LYDLILADSAYSRSSYALCQSGDTEEIQYPDAGLNYSIQDAGKRLGIPVTLGRIHSSDAYYCEPGQPGYEFYRKEKNCLCVEMESFALFHNAKVLGKKAACLLTISDSAVTKEETTAKERQNAFTNMMKVALEAAVRE
;
A
#
# COMPACT_ATOMS: atom_id res chain seq x y z
N LEU A 1 -13.99 -2.45 5.67
CA LEU A 1 -13.68 -3.23 4.46
C LEU A 1 -13.97 -2.43 3.19
N TYR A 2 -13.35 -2.79 2.09
CA TYR A 2 -13.51 -2.20 0.75
C TYR A 2 -12.99 -0.77 0.57
N ASP A 3 -12.47 -0.11 1.59
CA ASP A 3 -11.85 1.20 1.43
C ASP A 3 -10.62 1.12 0.53
N LEU A 4 -10.42 2.15 -0.30
CA LEU A 4 -9.22 2.27 -1.13
C LEU A 4 -8.17 3.11 -0.42
N ILE A 5 -6.97 2.56 -0.31
CA ILE A 5 -5.80 3.23 0.27
C ILE A 5 -4.75 3.40 -0.83
N LEU A 6 -4.30 4.64 -1.00
CA LEU A 6 -3.16 4.96 -1.86
C LEU A 6 -1.96 5.27 -0.98
N ALA A 7 -0.85 4.56 -1.21
CA ALA A 7 0.36 4.77 -0.41
C ALA A 7 0.97 6.14 -0.68
N ASP A 8 1.12 6.97 0.35
CA ASP A 8 2.01 8.13 0.30
C ASP A 8 3.45 7.75 0.67
N SER A 9 3.61 6.64 1.38
CA SER A 9 4.90 6.08 1.79
C SER A 9 4.71 4.63 2.23
N ALA A 10 5.77 3.84 2.18
CA ALA A 10 5.81 2.49 2.70
C ALA A 10 6.88 2.39 3.77
N TYR A 11 6.47 2.07 5.00
CA TYR A 11 7.38 1.76 6.11
C TYR A 11 7.65 0.27 6.17
N SER A 12 8.90 -0.13 6.39
CA SER A 12 9.26 -1.53 6.58
C SER A 12 10.48 -1.70 7.48
N ARG A 13 10.52 -2.83 8.16
CA ARG A 13 11.73 -3.32 8.87
C ARG A 13 12.50 -4.33 8.01
N SER A 14 12.13 -4.48 6.75
CA SER A 14 12.79 -5.40 5.81
C SER A 14 14.23 -5.01 5.55
N SER A 15 15.10 -5.99 5.42
CA SER A 15 16.47 -5.80 4.97
C SER A 15 16.61 -5.76 3.44
N TYR A 16 15.51 -5.81 2.70
CA TYR A 16 15.55 -5.89 1.24
C TYR A 16 16.35 -4.77 0.58
N ALA A 17 16.04 -3.52 0.91
CA ALA A 17 16.72 -2.36 0.32
C ALA A 17 18.21 -2.32 0.70
N LEU A 18 18.53 -2.69 1.94
CA LEU A 18 19.92 -2.80 2.41
C LEU A 18 20.67 -3.87 1.62
N CYS A 19 20.11 -5.05 1.49
CA CYS A 19 20.73 -6.17 0.77
C CYS A 19 20.87 -5.88 -0.72
N GLN A 20 19.88 -5.22 -1.33
CA GLN A 20 19.85 -4.97 -2.76
C GLN A 20 20.82 -3.85 -3.18
N SER A 21 20.93 -2.76 -2.42
CA SER A 21 21.75 -1.60 -2.81
C SER A 21 22.41 -0.83 -1.67
N GLY A 22 22.41 -1.37 -0.45
CA GLY A 22 22.96 -0.67 0.71
C GLY A 22 22.10 0.46 1.25
N ASP A 23 20.84 0.53 0.84
CA ASP A 23 19.88 1.54 1.28
C ASP A 23 19.37 1.19 2.69
N THR A 24 19.65 2.06 3.66
CA THR A 24 19.28 1.87 5.07
C THR A 24 17.95 2.54 5.44
N GLU A 25 17.28 3.20 4.50
CA GLU A 25 16.03 3.90 4.77
C GLU A 25 14.89 2.93 5.10
N GLU A 26 14.18 3.20 6.19
CA GLU A 26 13.02 2.41 6.61
C GLU A 26 11.73 2.83 5.89
N ILE A 27 11.76 3.93 5.15
CA ILE A 27 10.61 4.47 4.43
C ILE A 27 10.99 4.64 2.97
N GLN A 28 10.15 4.09 2.09
CA GLN A 28 10.27 4.27 0.64
C GLN A 28 9.02 4.99 0.12
N TYR A 29 9.16 5.72 -0.99
CA TYR A 29 8.13 6.62 -1.49
C TYR A 29 7.68 6.25 -2.90
N PRO A 30 6.37 6.40 -3.19
CA PRO A 30 5.85 6.28 -4.55
C PRO A 30 6.23 7.49 -5.41
N ASP A 31 5.96 7.42 -6.70
CA ASP A 31 6.04 8.56 -7.59
C ASP A 31 4.89 9.55 -7.32
N ALA A 32 5.22 10.81 -7.09
CA ALA A 32 4.23 11.84 -6.78
C ALA A 32 3.26 12.10 -7.95
N GLY A 33 3.76 12.03 -9.18
CA GLY A 33 2.94 12.22 -10.38
C GLY A 33 1.91 11.11 -10.57
N LEU A 34 2.32 9.85 -10.39
CA LEU A 34 1.38 8.71 -10.42
C LEU A 34 0.33 8.82 -9.31
N ASN A 35 0.73 9.20 -8.10
CA ASN A 35 -0.22 9.39 -7.01
C ASN A 35 -1.23 10.50 -7.31
N TYR A 36 -0.78 11.60 -7.90
CA TYR A 36 -1.69 12.66 -8.34
C TYR A 36 -2.71 12.14 -9.36
N SER A 37 -2.26 11.41 -10.37
CA SER A 37 -3.14 10.83 -11.40
C SER A 37 -4.18 9.86 -10.81
N ILE A 38 -3.77 9.05 -9.83
CA ILE A 38 -4.68 8.10 -9.16
C ILE A 38 -5.71 8.85 -8.31
N GLN A 39 -5.29 9.86 -7.54
CA GLN A 39 -6.22 10.67 -6.75
C GLN A 39 -7.21 11.43 -7.65
N ASP A 40 -6.74 11.99 -8.74
CA ASP A 40 -7.58 12.68 -9.72
C ASP A 40 -8.60 11.74 -10.38
N ALA A 41 -8.16 10.53 -10.75
CA ALA A 41 -9.05 9.49 -11.27
C ALA A 41 -10.16 9.13 -10.27
N GLY A 42 -9.82 8.97 -8.99
CA GLY A 42 -10.81 8.73 -7.94
C GLY A 42 -11.84 9.85 -7.84
N LYS A 43 -11.40 11.10 -7.89
CA LYS A 43 -12.30 12.27 -7.88
C LYS A 43 -13.22 12.29 -9.09
N ARG A 44 -12.70 12.07 -10.29
CA ARG A 44 -13.51 12.04 -11.53
C ARG A 44 -14.56 10.95 -11.50
N LEU A 45 -14.24 9.78 -10.93
CA LEU A 45 -15.17 8.65 -10.84
C LEU A 45 -16.10 8.71 -9.62
N GLY A 46 -15.88 9.67 -8.71
CA GLY A 46 -16.65 9.75 -7.46
C GLY A 46 -16.34 8.59 -6.51
N ILE A 47 -15.15 8.00 -6.60
CA ILE A 47 -14.68 6.89 -5.75
C ILE A 47 -13.68 7.43 -4.74
N PRO A 48 -13.98 7.39 -3.42
CA PRO A 48 -13.07 7.88 -2.39
C PRO A 48 -11.76 7.08 -2.37
N VAL A 49 -10.64 7.79 -2.30
CA VAL A 49 -9.29 7.23 -2.16
C VAL A 49 -8.61 7.92 -0.99
N THR A 50 -8.23 7.15 0.03
CA THR A 50 -7.54 7.66 1.21
C THR A 50 -6.04 7.55 1.02
N LEU A 51 -5.34 8.66 1.19
CA LEU A 51 -3.88 8.71 1.11
C LEU A 51 -3.28 8.45 2.49
N GLY A 52 -2.26 7.62 2.58
CA GLY A 52 -1.57 7.38 3.84
C GLY A 52 -0.43 6.38 3.75
N ARG A 53 0.27 6.22 4.88
CA ARG A 53 1.40 5.30 4.98
C ARG A 53 0.94 3.86 5.10
N ILE A 54 1.65 2.97 4.41
CA ILE A 54 1.43 1.52 4.44
C ILE A 54 2.59 0.87 5.20
N HIS A 55 2.28 -0.13 6.05
CA HIS A 55 3.28 -1.04 6.60
C HIS A 55 3.50 -2.18 5.60
N SER A 56 4.71 -2.28 5.06
CA SER A 56 5.10 -3.38 4.18
C SER A 56 5.88 -4.40 5.01
N SER A 57 5.28 -5.56 5.26
CA SER A 57 5.79 -6.56 6.20
C SER A 57 6.42 -7.75 5.47
N ASP A 58 7.57 -8.22 5.98
CA ASP A 58 8.18 -9.46 5.48
C ASP A 58 7.47 -10.73 5.99
N ALA A 59 6.71 -10.61 7.09
CA ALA A 59 6.04 -11.74 7.71
C ALA A 59 4.55 -11.45 7.91
N TYR A 60 3.70 -12.38 7.49
CA TYR A 60 2.26 -12.31 7.73
C TYR A 60 1.92 -12.81 9.13
N TYR A 61 2.49 -13.96 9.52
CA TYR A 61 2.33 -14.53 10.86
C TYR A 61 3.58 -14.27 11.69
N CYS A 62 3.41 -13.65 12.85
CA CYS A 62 4.51 -13.32 13.75
C CYS A 62 4.36 -14.09 15.07
N GLU A 63 5.50 -14.41 15.68
CA GLU A 63 5.54 -15.01 17.01
C GLU A 63 5.04 -14.03 18.08
N PRO A 64 4.51 -14.53 19.20
CA PRO A 64 4.12 -13.70 20.33
C PRO A 64 5.26 -12.78 20.79
N GLY A 65 4.92 -11.54 21.12
CA GLY A 65 5.90 -10.54 21.54
C GLY A 65 6.44 -9.65 20.42
N GLN A 66 6.15 -9.98 19.15
CA GLN A 66 6.47 -9.08 18.04
C GLN A 66 5.44 -7.95 17.95
N PRO A 67 5.85 -6.75 17.43
CA PRO A 67 4.93 -5.63 17.28
C PRO A 67 3.73 -5.98 16.38
N GLY A 68 2.53 -5.70 16.86
CA GLY A 68 1.29 -5.86 16.08
C GLY A 68 0.84 -4.58 15.40
N TYR A 69 -0.34 -4.61 14.78
CA TYR A 69 -0.89 -3.47 14.03
C TYR A 69 -1.01 -2.19 14.86
N GLU A 70 -1.26 -2.30 16.17
CA GLU A 70 -1.38 -1.15 17.07
C GLU A 70 -0.08 -0.34 17.16
N PHE A 71 1.07 -1.01 17.20
CA PHE A 71 2.38 -0.38 17.18
C PHE A 71 2.58 0.40 15.88
N TYR A 72 2.36 -0.24 14.74
CA TYR A 72 2.57 0.40 13.44
C TYR A 72 1.60 1.56 13.20
N ARG A 73 0.38 1.45 13.71
CA ARG A 73 -0.60 2.54 13.66
C ARG A 73 -0.18 3.74 14.49
N LYS A 74 0.20 3.51 15.75
CA LYS A 74 0.51 4.58 16.72
C LYS A 74 1.88 5.19 16.52
N GLU A 75 2.91 4.34 16.34
CA GLU A 75 4.30 4.78 16.30
C GLU A 75 4.80 5.11 14.90
N LYS A 76 4.19 4.54 13.88
CA LYS A 76 4.62 4.69 12.49
C LYS A 76 3.56 5.33 11.58
N ASN A 77 2.38 5.62 12.09
CA ASN A 77 1.25 6.21 11.36
C ASN A 77 0.77 5.38 10.17
N CYS A 78 0.91 4.06 10.23
CA CYS A 78 0.49 3.17 9.17
C CYS A 78 -1.02 2.93 9.21
N LEU A 79 -1.69 3.01 8.07
CA LEU A 79 -3.14 2.80 7.93
C LEU A 79 -3.49 1.33 7.70
N CYS A 80 -2.64 0.60 7.03
CA CYS A 80 -2.86 -0.80 6.67
C CYS A 80 -1.52 -1.52 6.48
N VAL A 81 -1.60 -2.82 6.19
CA VAL A 81 -0.45 -3.70 5.98
C VAL A 81 -0.59 -4.46 4.67
N GLU A 82 0.51 -4.61 3.97
CA GLU A 82 0.71 -5.48 2.82
C GLU A 82 2.17 -5.99 2.84
N MET A 83 2.67 -6.57 1.77
CA MET A 83 3.96 -7.26 1.82
C MET A 83 4.92 -6.93 0.66
N GLU A 84 4.60 -5.98 -0.24
CA GLU A 84 5.37 -5.76 -1.46
C GLU A 84 5.77 -4.30 -1.72
N SER A 85 5.02 -3.31 -1.23
CA SER A 85 5.16 -1.92 -1.66
C SER A 85 6.53 -1.32 -1.35
N PHE A 86 7.14 -1.67 -0.22
CA PHE A 86 8.46 -1.19 0.14
C PHE A 86 9.51 -1.59 -0.90
N ALA A 87 9.54 -2.86 -1.29
CA ALA A 87 10.46 -3.38 -2.31
C ALA A 87 10.15 -2.79 -3.69
N LEU A 88 8.87 -2.65 -4.03
CA LEU A 88 8.44 -2.05 -5.30
C LEU A 88 8.95 -0.61 -5.43
N PHE A 89 8.76 0.22 -4.42
CA PHE A 89 9.21 1.63 -4.43
C PHE A 89 10.73 1.73 -4.46
N HIS A 90 11.42 0.89 -3.69
CA HIS A 90 12.88 0.83 -3.73
C HIS A 90 13.40 0.46 -5.12
N ASN A 91 12.86 -0.58 -5.72
CA ASN A 91 13.26 -1.02 -7.05
C ASN A 91 13.01 0.05 -8.11
N ALA A 92 11.86 0.72 -8.05
CA ALA A 92 11.56 1.83 -8.95
C ALA A 92 12.59 2.96 -8.82
N LYS A 93 12.95 3.35 -7.59
CA LYS A 93 13.98 4.35 -7.33
C LYS A 93 15.33 3.96 -7.94
N VAL A 94 15.79 2.73 -7.70
CA VAL A 94 17.07 2.23 -8.22
C VAL A 94 17.09 2.21 -9.75
N LEU A 95 15.98 1.86 -10.39
CA LEU A 95 15.86 1.76 -11.83
C LEU A 95 15.50 3.08 -12.52
N GLY A 96 15.28 4.16 -11.78
CA GLY A 96 14.81 5.43 -12.32
C GLY A 96 13.42 5.32 -12.94
N LYS A 97 12.55 4.48 -12.37
CA LYS A 97 11.17 4.24 -12.83
C LYS A 97 10.17 4.77 -11.82
N LYS A 98 8.91 4.83 -12.24
CA LYS A 98 7.80 5.30 -11.42
C LYS A 98 7.00 4.13 -10.89
N ALA A 99 6.58 4.19 -9.64
CA ALA A 99 5.70 3.20 -9.03
C ALA A 99 4.69 3.86 -8.10
N ALA A 100 3.54 3.24 -7.96
CA ALA A 100 2.49 3.60 -7.00
C ALA A 100 1.87 2.31 -6.45
N CYS A 101 1.19 2.42 -5.31
CA CYS A 101 0.51 1.29 -4.70
C CYS A 101 -0.90 1.71 -4.25
N LEU A 102 -1.91 1.14 -4.89
CA LEU A 102 -3.31 1.32 -4.59
C LEU A 102 -3.87 0.00 -4.07
N LEU A 103 -4.50 0.03 -2.90
CA LEU A 103 -4.97 -1.16 -2.19
C LEU A 103 -6.46 -1.07 -1.88
N THR A 104 -7.10 -2.23 -1.82
CA THR A 104 -8.44 -2.39 -1.22
C THR A 104 -8.30 -3.09 0.12
N ILE A 105 -8.92 -2.58 1.17
CA ILE A 105 -8.95 -3.22 2.49
C ILE A 105 -9.83 -4.46 2.41
N SER A 106 -9.19 -5.63 2.47
CA SER A 106 -9.86 -6.94 2.41
C SER A 106 -10.26 -7.47 3.77
N ASP A 107 -9.47 -7.16 4.79
CA ASP A 107 -9.66 -7.66 6.15
C ASP A 107 -9.35 -6.54 7.13
N SER A 108 -9.99 -6.56 8.31
CA SER A 108 -9.75 -5.55 9.33
C SER A 108 -9.27 -6.17 10.64
N ALA A 109 -8.05 -5.82 11.04
CA ALA A 109 -7.52 -6.21 12.34
C ALA A 109 -8.27 -5.54 13.50
N VAL A 110 -8.90 -4.39 13.25
CA VAL A 110 -9.65 -3.62 14.26
C VAL A 110 -11.04 -4.21 14.51
N THR A 111 -11.82 -4.42 13.43
CA THR A 111 -13.21 -4.91 13.53
C THR A 111 -13.30 -6.43 13.49
N LYS A 112 -12.21 -7.11 13.14
CA LYS A 112 -12.14 -8.57 12.92
C LYS A 112 -13.00 -9.06 11.76
N GLU A 113 -13.43 -8.16 10.88
CA GLU A 113 -14.13 -8.51 9.65
C GLU A 113 -13.15 -9.03 8.60
N GLU A 114 -13.59 -10.02 7.83
CA GLU A 114 -12.81 -10.62 6.75
C GLU A 114 -13.66 -10.75 5.49
N THR A 115 -13.01 -10.66 4.32
CA THR A 115 -13.65 -10.98 3.04
C THR A 115 -13.36 -12.42 2.65
N THR A 116 -14.29 -13.02 1.90
CA THR A 116 -14.09 -14.35 1.30
C THR A 116 -13.17 -14.27 0.08
N ALA A 117 -12.60 -15.40 -0.33
CA ALA A 117 -11.80 -15.48 -1.56
C ALA A 117 -12.60 -15.02 -2.80
N LYS A 118 -13.91 -15.38 -2.85
CA LYS A 118 -14.81 -14.97 -3.93
C LYS A 118 -15.04 -13.46 -3.96
N GLU A 119 -15.22 -12.83 -2.80
CA GLU A 119 -15.34 -11.38 -2.69
C GLU A 119 -14.06 -10.68 -3.15
N ARG A 120 -12.88 -11.16 -2.74
CA ARG A 120 -11.60 -10.62 -3.20
C ARG A 120 -11.43 -10.72 -4.71
N GLN A 121 -11.93 -11.79 -5.30
CA GLN A 121 -11.86 -12.00 -6.76
C GLN A 121 -12.81 -11.08 -7.53
N ASN A 122 -14.04 -10.85 -7.03
CA ASN A 122 -15.13 -10.27 -7.82
C ASN A 122 -15.62 -8.90 -7.36
N ALA A 123 -15.34 -8.49 -6.10
CA ALA A 123 -15.95 -7.30 -5.51
C ALA A 123 -15.03 -6.07 -5.45
N PHE A 124 -13.74 -6.20 -5.76
CA PHE A 124 -12.79 -5.08 -5.67
C PHE A 124 -12.70 -4.29 -6.98
N THR A 125 -13.84 -4.06 -7.62
CA THR A 125 -13.91 -3.41 -8.93
C THR A 125 -13.62 -1.91 -8.89
N ASN A 126 -13.87 -1.23 -7.78
CA ASN A 126 -13.60 0.20 -7.65
C ASN A 126 -12.10 0.51 -7.77
N MET A 127 -11.26 -0.31 -7.15
CA MET A 127 -9.81 -0.17 -7.28
C MET A 127 -9.37 -0.32 -8.75
N MET A 128 -9.92 -1.31 -9.43
CA MET A 128 -9.61 -1.55 -10.85
C MET A 128 -10.02 -0.37 -11.72
N LYS A 129 -11.22 0.19 -11.49
CA LYS A 129 -11.71 1.37 -12.22
C LYS A 129 -10.80 2.58 -12.03
N VAL A 130 -10.41 2.86 -10.79
CA VAL A 130 -9.52 3.99 -10.48
C VAL A 130 -8.15 3.79 -11.14
N ALA A 131 -7.58 2.60 -11.03
CA ALA A 131 -6.27 2.29 -11.61
C ALA A 131 -6.29 2.42 -13.15
N LEU A 132 -7.31 1.87 -13.81
CA LEU A 132 -7.44 1.95 -15.26
C LEU A 132 -7.68 3.37 -15.74
N GLU A 133 -8.53 4.14 -15.05
CA GLU A 133 -8.78 5.55 -15.39
C GLU A 133 -7.49 6.38 -15.27
N ALA A 134 -6.69 6.15 -14.24
CA ALA A 134 -5.40 6.81 -14.08
C ALA A 134 -4.44 6.43 -15.22
N ALA A 135 -4.36 5.13 -15.55
CA ALA A 135 -3.42 4.62 -16.56
C ALA A 135 -3.72 5.13 -17.97
N VAL A 136 -5.00 5.28 -18.36
CA VAL A 136 -5.35 5.74 -19.72
C VAL A 136 -5.15 7.24 -19.90
N ARG A 137 -4.91 8.00 -18.82
CA ARG A 137 -4.67 9.44 -18.85
C ARG A 137 -3.20 9.82 -18.59
N GLU A 138 -2.37 8.86 -18.30
CA GLU A 138 -0.92 9.05 -18.25
C GLU A 138 -0.30 9.05 -19.69
#